data_f868fc651c0ea30fdc3eb2582f3803f5
#
_entry.id   f868fc651c0ea30fdc3eb2582f3803f5
#
_cell.length_a   1.000
_cell.length_b   1.000
_cell.length_c   1.000
_cell.angle_alpha   90.00
_cell.angle_beta   90.00
_cell.angle_gamma   90.00
#
_symmetry.space_group_name_H-M   'P 1'
#
loop_
_entity.id
_entity.type
_entity.pdbx_description
1 polymer ?
#
loop_
_entity_poly.entity_id
_entity_poly.type
_entity_poly.pdbx_seq_one_letter_code
_entity_poly.pdbx_strand_id
1 'polypeptide(L)'
;YAQHLVQQQVSSGDAVYVHLPRSLSLYLVLLAAWKAQKVYVPLDPTLPLDRLRYMIQIVGSGTIVTTDEYEHMIDVSLPRLLLRQLEEPCSERPFTYEPSLRVPAYILFTSGSTGKPKGVQISHRALAAAIKSWKIMLPYTQQSRLLQLASPGFDVSLFELCLPLSLGFAMATAPKDILLTDLEAAFRALRITMADLPAALAALVHPEHLPPMEWLMSGGDMVDERVVREWGTPPQKLINAYGPTEGTIGNTLG
;
A
#
# COMPACT_ATOMS: atom_id res chain seq x y z
N TYR A 1 -11.17 -11.20 10.80
CA TYR A 1 -11.23 -10.81 9.39
C TYR A 1 -10.88 -11.99 8.46
N ALA A 2 -9.71 -12.63 8.58
CA ALA A 2 -9.32 -13.73 7.69
C ALA A 2 -10.31 -14.91 7.74
N GLN A 3 -10.81 -15.29 8.91
CA GLN A 3 -11.82 -16.35 9.06
C GLN A 3 -13.12 -16.01 8.34
N HIS A 4 -13.61 -14.77 8.42
CA HIS A 4 -14.79 -14.33 7.67
C HIS A 4 -14.58 -14.46 6.16
N LEU A 5 -13.42 -14.06 5.65
CA LEU A 5 -13.10 -14.20 4.23
C LEU A 5 -13.08 -15.66 3.76
N VAL A 6 -12.65 -16.59 4.62
CA VAL A 6 -12.68 -18.03 4.31
C VAL A 6 -14.11 -18.58 4.36
N GLN A 7 -14.92 -18.14 5.32
CA GLN A 7 -16.31 -18.62 5.48
C GLN A 7 -17.23 -18.21 4.32
N GLN A 8 -16.91 -17.13 3.61
CA GLN A 8 -17.66 -16.68 2.42
C GLN A 8 -17.50 -17.59 1.20
N GLN A 9 -16.88 -18.75 1.35
CA GLN A 9 -16.64 -19.74 0.28
C GLN A 9 -15.93 -19.17 -0.96
N VAL A 10 -15.21 -18.09 -0.79
CA VAL A 10 -14.35 -17.51 -1.83
C VAL A 10 -13.18 -18.46 -2.05
N SER A 11 -12.98 -18.94 -3.27
CA SER A 11 -11.93 -19.92 -3.59
C SER A 11 -10.52 -19.38 -3.33
N SER A 12 -9.56 -20.25 -3.06
CA SER A 12 -8.16 -19.83 -2.96
C SER A 12 -7.70 -19.17 -4.26
N GLY A 13 -7.04 -18.02 -4.17
CA GLY A 13 -6.60 -17.25 -5.34
C GLY A 13 -7.63 -16.27 -5.91
N ASP A 14 -8.88 -16.28 -5.42
CA ASP A 14 -9.86 -15.25 -5.79
C ASP A 14 -9.50 -13.88 -5.23
N ALA A 15 -10.00 -12.83 -5.88
CA ALA A 15 -9.74 -11.46 -5.49
C ALA A 15 -10.54 -11.06 -4.23
N VAL A 16 -9.89 -10.34 -3.34
CA VAL A 16 -10.54 -9.48 -2.35
C VAL A 16 -10.39 -8.05 -2.83
N TYR A 17 -11.46 -7.52 -3.38
CA TYR A 17 -11.55 -6.12 -3.78
C TYR A 17 -11.77 -5.26 -2.55
N VAL A 18 -10.79 -4.44 -2.21
CA VAL A 18 -10.83 -3.60 -1.01
C VAL A 18 -11.27 -2.20 -1.40
N HIS A 19 -12.56 -1.92 -1.25
CA HIS A 19 -13.19 -0.63 -1.54
C HIS A 19 -13.37 0.15 -0.23
N LEU A 20 -12.25 0.56 0.33
CA LEU A 20 -12.18 1.26 1.61
C LEU A 20 -11.32 2.54 1.47
N PRO A 21 -11.66 3.61 2.19
CA PRO A 21 -10.77 4.74 2.32
C PRO A 21 -9.51 4.34 3.12
N ARG A 22 -8.46 5.15 3.01
CA ARG A 22 -7.24 4.96 3.81
C ARG A 22 -7.60 4.92 5.31
N SER A 23 -7.30 3.82 5.94
CA SER A 23 -7.62 3.57 7.35
C SER A 23 -6.84 2.37 7.87
N LEU A 24 -6.80 2.18 9.18
CA LEU A 24 -6.26 0.95 9.76
C LEU A 24 -7.00 -0.30 9.24
N SER A 25 -8.31 -0.21 9.07
CA SER A 25 -9.14 -1.32 8.59
C SER A 25 -8.76 -1.77 7.18
N LEU A 26 -8.38 -0.84 6.28
CA LEU A 26 -7.87 -1.19 4.95
C LEU A 26 -6.67 -2.13 5.05
N TYR A 27 -5.69 -1.81 5.89
CA TYR A 27 -4.49 -2.64 6.07
C TYR A 27 -4.78 -3.97 6.75
N LEU A 28 -5.71 -3.99 7.71
CA LEU A 28 -6.17 -5.23 8.34
C LEU A 28 -6.87 -6.15 7.35
N VAL A 29 -7.69 -5.60 6.44
CA VAL A 29 -8.34 -6.36 5.36
C VAL A 29 -7.31 -6.90 4.36
N LEU A 30 -6.31 -6.11 3.99
CA LEU A 30 -5.20 -6.55 3.13
C LEU A 30 -4.46 -7.75 3.76
N LEU A 31 -4.05 -7.63 5.01
CA LEU A 31 -3.37 -8.72 5.73
C LEU A 31 -4.28 -9.95 5.92
N ALA A 32 -5.57 -9.73 6.15
CA ALA A 32 -6.57 -10.79 6.23
C ALA A 32 -6.74 -11.52 4.90
N ALA A 33 -6.75 -10.79 3.78
CA ALA A 33 -6.79 -11.38 2.45
C ALA A 33 -5.58 -12.29 2.22
N TRP A 34 -4.38 -11.83 2.51
CA TRP A 34 -3.17 -12.66 2.40
C TRP A 34 -3.21 -13.89 3.31
N LYS A 35 -3.62 -13.70 4.57
CA LYS A 35 -3.77 -14.81 5.52
C LYS A 35 -4.83 -15.81 5.07
N ALA A 36 -5.86 -15.38 4.35
CA ALA A 36 -6.90 -16.23 3.76
C ALA A 36 -6.51 -16.80 2.38
N GLN A 37 -5.27 -16.64 1.92
CA GLN A 37 -4.79 -17.03 0.59
C GLN A 37 -5.58 -16.39 -0.57
N LYS A 38 -5.95 -15.13 -0.42
CA LYS A 38 -6.66 -14.33 -1.40
C LYS A 38 -5.76 -13.28 -2.02
N VAL A 39 -6.14 -12.79 -3.18
CA VAL A 39 -5.43 -11.74 -3.90
C VAL A 39 -5.97 -10.37 -3.49
N TYR A 40 -5.11 -9.51 -2.97
CA TYR A 40 -5.48 -8.13 -2.65
C TYR A 40 -5.64 -7.29 -3.93
N VAL A 41 -6.79 -6.66 -4.09
CA VAL A 41 -7.07 -5.74 -5.21
C VAL A 41 -7.67 -4.45 -4.65
N PRO A 42 -6.91 -3.37 -4.52
CA PRO A 42 -7.45 -2.11 -4.02
C PRO A 42 -8.37 -1.45 -5.06
N LEU A 43 -9.52 -0.99 -4.58
CA LEU A 43 -10.46 -0.15 -5.30
C LEU A 43 -10.56 1.19 -4.56
N ASP A 44 -9.76 2.17 -4.96
CA ASP A 44 -9.75 3.50 -4.32
C ASP A 44 -11.11 4.17 -4.54
N PRO A 45 -11.88 4.52 -3.47
CA PRO A 45 -13.20 5.13 -3.61
C PRO A 45 -13.19 6.49 -4.31
N THR A 46 -12.03 7.12 -4.45
CA THR A 46 -11.88 8.40 -5.15
C THR A 46 -11.83 8.26 -6.68
N LEU A 47 -11.70 7.03 -7.19
CA LEU A 47 -11.65 6.77 -8.63
C LEU A 47 -13.05 6.79 -9.26
N PRO A 48 -13.16 7.18 -10.55
CA PRO A 48 -14.43 7.10 -11.30
C PRO A 48 -14.99 5.67 -11.29
N LEU A 49 -16.31 5.55 -11.13
CA LEU A 49 -17.00 4.25 -11.05
C LEU A 49 -16.75 3.35 -12.26
N ASP A 50 -16.71 3.92 -13.47
CA ASP A 50 -16.44 3.16 -14.69
C ASP A 50 -15.03 2.54 -14.67
N ARG A 51 -14.08 3.22 -14.04
CA ARG A 51 -12.72 2.67 -13.84
C ARG A 51 -12.75 1.51 -12.86
N LEU A 52 -13.47 1.63 -11.75
CA LEU A 52 -13.62 0.56 -10.76
C LEU A 52 -14.32 -0.67 -11.37
N ARG A 53 -15.40 -0.47 -12.14
CA ARG A 53 -16.09 -1.54 -12.87
C ARG A 53 -15.17 -2.25 -13.85
N TYR A 54 -14.38 -1.49 -14.60
CA TYR A 54 -13.41 -2.03 -15.55
C TYR A 54 -12.34 -2.88 -14.83
N MET A 55 -11.81 -2.41 -13.71
CA MET A 55 -10.83 -3.17 -12.90
C MET A 55 -11.43 -4.50 -12.43
N ILE A 56 -12.66 -4.50 -11.91
CA ILE A 56 -13.37 -5.71 -11.50
C ILE A 56 -13.59 -6.65 -12.70
N GLN A 57 -14.01 -6.13 -13.84
CA GLN A 57 -14.23 -6.93 -15.06
C GLN A 57 -12.95 -7.64 -15.52
N ILE A 58 -11.80 -6.98 -15.45
CA ILE A 58 -10.51 -7.57 -15.87
C ILE A 58 -10.05 -8.67 -14.91
N VAL A 59 -10.22 -8.49 -13.62
CA VAL A 59 -9.77 -9.47 -12.60
C VAL A 59 -10.77 -10.62 -12.45
N GLY A 60 -12.07 -10.34 -12.49
CA GLY A 60 -13.13 -11.35 -12.51
C GLY A 60 -13.67 -11.70 -11.13
N SER A 61 -13.65 -12.99 -10.76
CA SER A 61 -14.26 -13.50 -9.53
C SER A 61 -13.62 -12.94 -8.27
N GLY A 62 -14.43 -12.80 -7.21
CA GLY A 62 -13.94 -12.29 -5.93
C GLY A 62 -15.05 -11.78 -5.03
N THR A 63 -14.65 -11.15 -3.92
CA THR A 63 -15.54 -10.53 -2.94
C THR A 63 -15.13 -9.08 -2.74
N ILE A 64 -16.11 -8.17 -2.69
CA ILE A 64 -15.87 -6.77 -2.39
C ILE A 64 -16.00 -6.57 -0.87
N VAL A 65 -14.94 -6.07 -0.24
CA VAL A 65 -14.97 -5.57 1.13
C VAL A 65 -15.15 -4.06 1.08
N THR A 66 -16.20 -3.57 1.74
CA THR A 66 -16.58 -2.15 1.70
C THR A 66 -17.21 -1.69 3.02
N THR A 67 -17.57 -0.41 3.11
CA THR A 67 -18.39 0.14 4.21
C THR A 67 -19.84 0.32 3.78
N ASP A 68 -20.74 0.53 4.74
CA ASP A 68 -22.14 0.85 4.46
C ASP A 68 -22.26 2.11 3.57
N GLU A 69 -21.37 3.08 3.71
CA GLU A 69 -21.32 4.31 2.90
C GLU A 69 -21.07 4.03 1.41
N TYR A 70 -20.20 3.07 1.10
CA TYR A 70 -19.76 2.77 -0.28
C TYR A 70 -20.45 1.53 -0.87
N GLU A 71 -21.30 0.83 -0.10
CA GLU A 71 -21.89 -0.46 -0.49
C GLU A 71 -22.59 -0.40 -1.85
N HIS A 72 -23.33 0.67 -2.13
CA HIS A 72 -24.14 0.81 -3.33
C HIS A 72 -23.44 1.57 -4.47
N MET A 73 -22.22 2.03 -4.27
CA MET A 73 -21.52 2.84 -5.28
C MET A 73 -21.11 2.04 -6.52
N ILE A 74 -20.74 0.77 -6.35
CA ILE A 74 -20.32 -0.09 -7.46
C ILE A 74 -21.42 -1.10 -7.75
N ASP A 75 -22.13 -0.92 -8.87
CA ASP A 75 -23.16 -1.85 -9.32
C ASP A 75 -22.54 -3.02 -10.10
N VAL A 76 -22.19 -4.09 -9.39
CA VAL A 76 -21.68 -5.35 -9.96
C VAL A 76 -22.24 -6.53 -9.17
N SER A 77 -22.42 -7.67 -9.85
CA SER A 77 -22.93 -8.91 -9.25
C SER A 77 -21.84 -9.72 -8.56
N LEU A 78 -21.13 -9.11 -7.61
CA LEU A 78 -20.15 -9.80 -6.77
C LEU A 78 -20.62 -9.83 -5.32
N PRO A 79 -20.29 -10.87 -4.56
CA PRO A 79 -20.51 -10.91 -3.13
C PRO A 79 -19.88 -9.68 -2.44
N ARG A 80 -20.60 -9.11 -1.47
CA ARG A 80 -20.11 -8.01 -0.65
C ARG A 80 -20.01 -8.43 0.79
N LEU A 81 -19.01 -7.92 1.44
CA LEU A 81 -18.76 -8.09 2.86
C LEU A 81 -18.53 -6.70 3.47
N LEU A 82 -19.42 -6.30 4.34
CA LEU A 82 -19.31 -5.01 5.01
C LEU A 82 -18.24 -5.08 6.10
N LEU A 83 -17.49 -4.00 6.27
CA LEU A 83 -16.41 -3.93 7.24
C LEU A 83 -16.91 -4.28 8.67
N ARG A 84 -18.10 -3.82 9.06
CA ARG A 84 -18.71 -4.15 10.35
C ARG A 84 -18.91 -5.65 10.56
N GLN A 85 -19.18 -6.42 9.49
CA GLN A 85 -19.32 -7.88 9.58
C GLN A 85 -17.97 -8.57 9.83
N LEU A 86 -16.87 -7.99 9.37
CA LEU A 86 -15.52 -8.47 9.66
C LEU A 86 -15.11 -8.20 11.11
N GLU A 87 -15.70 -7.19 11.75
CA GLU A 87 -15.45 -6.80 13.14
C GLU A 87 -16.24 -7.66 14.15
N GLU A 88 -17.25 -8.39 13.69
CA GLU A 88 -18.00 -9.31 14.54
C GLU A 88 -17.12 -10.49 15.00
N PRO A 89 -17.32 -10.99 16.23
CA PRO A 89 -16.64 -12.19 16.69
C PRO A 89 -16.86 -13.37 15.75
N CYS A 90 -15.78 -13.97 15.29
CA CYS A 90 -15.86 -15.20 14.51
C CYS A 90 -15.74 -16.43 15.40
N SER A 91 -16.20 -17.59 14.93
CA SER A 91 -16.13 -18.86 15.68
C SER A 91 -14.70 -19.14 16.14
N GLU A 92 -14.54 -19.72 17.34
CA GLU A 92 -13.26 -20.03 17.99
C GLU A 92 -12.42 -21.12 17.30
N ARG A 93 -12.80 -21.57 16.10
CA ARG A 93 -12.01 -22.58 15.39
C ARG A 93 -10.63 -22.02 15.03
N PRO A 94 -9.54 -22.70 15.39
CA PRO A 94 -8.21 -22.28 15.01
C PRO A 94 -8.11 -22.11 13.50
N PHE A 95 -7.68 -20.93 13.06
CA PHE A 95 -7.41 -20.69 11.65
C PHE A 95 -6.03 -21.23 11.32
N THR A 96 -5.97 -22.37 10.65
CA THR A 96 -4.71 -22.94 10.16
C THR A 96 -4.30 -22.19 8.90
N TYR A 97 -3.18 -21.48 8.97
CA TYR A 97 -2.61 -20.79 7.82
C TYR A 97 -1.51 -21.64 7.19
N GLU A 98 -1.70 -22.04 5.94
CA GLU A 98 -0.67 -22.65 5.13
C GLU A 98 -0.26 -21.67 4.02
N PRO A 99 0.92 -21.04 4.11
CA PRO A 99 1.33 -20.04 3.14
C PRO A 99 1.55 -20.68 1.77
N SER A 100 0.89 -20.16 0.73
CA SER A 100 1.12 -20.54 -0.64
C SER A 100 1.83 -19.42 -1.41
N LEU A 101 3.04 -19.68 -1.87
CA LEU A 101 3.79 -18.75 -2.72
C LEU A 101 3.25 -18.71 -4.18
N ARG A 102 2.31 -19.57 -4.52
CA ARG A 102 1.69 -19.66 -5.85
C ARG A 102 0.53 -18.68 -6.03
N VAL A 103 -0.15 -18.32 -4.93
CA VAL A 103 -1.22 -17.31 -4.96
C VAL A 103 -0.58 -15.94 -5.11
N PRO A 104 -1.09 -15.08 -6.01
CA PRO A 104 -0.63 -13.70 -6.09
C PRO A 104 -0.88 -12.95 -4.77
N ALA A 105 0.05 -12.07 -4.40
CA ALA A 105 -0.14 -11.20 -3.25
C ALA A 105 -1.14 -10.09 -3.57
N TYR A 106 -1.00 -9.49 -4.75
CA TYR A 106 -1.83 -8.37 -5.15
C TYR A 106 -1.95 -8.21 -6.67
N ILE A 107 -2.98 -7.48 -7.09
CA ILE A 107 -3.12 -6.94 -8.45
C ILE A 107 -3.31 -5.44 -8.33
N LEU A 108 -2.41 -4.66 -8.94
CA LEU A 108 -2.50 -3.22 -9.05
C LEU A 108 -2.69 -2.80 -10.51
N PHE A 109 -3.35 -1.67 -10.72
CA PHE A 109 -3.64 -1.18 -12.06
C PHE A 109 -2.78 0.03 -12.40
N THR A 110 -2.01 -0.08 -13.48
CA THR A 110 -1.22 1.00 -14.04
C THR A 110 -1.91 1.62 -15.27
N SER A 111 -1.51 2.84 -15.63
CA SER A 111 -1.95 3.47 -16.88
C SER A 111 -1.32 2.71 -18.05
N GLY A 112 -2.13 1.95 -18.78
CA GLY A 112 -1.66 1.26 -19.98
C GLY A 112 -1.30 2.23 -21.12
N SER A 113 -0.31 1.87 -21.94
CA SER A 113 0.09 2.63 -23.14
C SER A 113 -1.04 2.84 -24.15
N THR A 114 -2.09 2.04 -24.07
CA THR A 114 -3.31 2.13 -24.91
C THR A 114 -4.42 2.98 -24.28
N GLY A 115 -4.15 3.68 -23.18
CA GLY A 115 -5.13 4.46 -22.41
C GLY A 115 -6.05 3.66 -21.49
N LYS A 116 -6.09 2.32 -21.63
CA LYS A 116 -6.84 1.46 -20.72
C LYS A 116 -5.94 0.94 -19.59
N PRO A 117 -6.43 0.90 -18.33
CA PRO A 117 -5.64 0.36 -17.22
C PRO A 117 -5.23 -1.10 -17.45
N LYS A 118 -4.00 -1.44 -17.08
CA LYS A 118 -3.48 -2.81 -17.08
C LYS A 118 -3.35 -3.32 -15.65
N GLY A 119 -3.85 -4.54 -15.37
CA GLY A 119 -3.65 -5.21 -14.10
C GLY A 119 -2.26 -5.86 -14.05
N VAL A 120 -1.44 -5.44 -13.09
CA VAL A 120 -0.13 -6.03 -12.79
C VAL A 120 -0.29 -6.95 -11.59
N GLN A 121 0.01 -8.24 -11.80
CA GLN A 121 -0.11 -9.27 -10.77
C GLN A 121 1.26 -9.60 -10.19
N ILE A 122 1.41 -9.48 -8.88
CA ILE A 122 2.66 -9.77 -8.18
C ILE A 122 2.45 -10.92 -7.19
N SER A 123 3.38 -11.87 -7.20
CA SER A 123 3.34 -13.02 -6.30
C SER A 123 3.87 -12.70 -4.91
N HIS A 124 3.45 -13.46 -3.89
CA HIS A 124 4.05 -13.39 -2.55
C HIS A 124 5.56 -13.63 -2.58
N ARG A 125 6.05 -14.48 -3.49
CA ARG A 125 7.49 -14.75 -3.64
C ARG A 125 8.25 -13.50 -4.09
N ALA A 126 7.72 -12.77 -5.08
CA ALA A 126 8.36 -11.55 -5.57
C ALA A 126 8.36 -10.45 -4.50
N LEU A 127 7.22 -10.24 -3.83
CA LEU A 127 7.11 -9.28 -2.74
C LEU A 127 8.07 -9.59 -1.59
N ALA A 128 8.17 -10.86 -1.16
CA ALA A 128 9.10 -11.27 -0.11
C ALA A 128 10.56 -11.07 -0.52
N ALA A 129 10.91 -11.29 -1.80
CA ALA A 129 12.25 -11.02 -2.31
C ALA A 129 12.57 -9.52 -2.30
N ALA A 130 11.62 -8.67 -2.69
CA ALA A 130 11.77 -7.21 -2.63
C ALA A 130 12.01 -6.73 -1.18
N ILE A 131 11.17 -7.18 -0.23
CA ILE A 131 11.32 -6.84 1.20
C ILE A 131 12.71 -7.26 1.72
N LYS A 132 13.18 -8.45 1.34
CA LYS A 132 14.51 -8.93 1.73
C LYS A 132 15.63 -8.04 1.18
N SER A 133 15.51 -7.54 -0.03
CA SER A 133 16.46 -6.62 -0.65
C SER A 133 16.46 -5.28 0.08
N TRP A 134 15.31 -4.69 0.37
CA TRP A 134 15.18 -3.44 1.10
C TRP A 134 15.75 -3.52 2.51
N LYS A 135 15.56 -4.65 3.20
CA LYS A 135 16.18 -4.90 4.50
C LYS A 135 17.69 -4.74 4.48
N ILE A 136 18.34 -5.10 3.37
CA ILE A 136 19.80 -5.01 3.22
C ILE A 136 20.24 -3.60 2.82
N MET A 137 19.44 -2.92 1.98
CA MET A 137 19.81 -1.68 1.34
C MET A 137 19.46 -0.44 2.16
N LEU A 138 18.38 -0.50 2.95
CA LEU A 138 17.85 0.65 3.68
C LEU A 138 18.27 0.60 5.15
N PRO A 139 18.87 1.66 5.69
CA PRO A 139 19.12 1.74 7.11
C PRO A 139 17.80 1.94 7.87
N TYR A 140 17.66 1.27 9.02
CA TYR A 140 16.52 1.41 9.92
C TYR A 140 16.93 1.02 11.35
N THR A 141 16.11 1.43 12.31
CA THR A 141 16.18 1.04 13.72
C THR A 141 14.80 0.60 14.20
N GLN A 142 14.71 0.07 15.41
CA GLN A 142 13.41 -0.25 16.02
C GLN A 142 12.59 1.02 16.36
N GLN A 143 13.23 2.18 16.42
CA GLN A 143 12.60 3.48 16.66
C GLN A 143 12.19 4.18 15.37
N SER A 144 12.57 3.64 14.22
CA SER A 144 12.20 4.19 12.91
C SER A 144 10.69 4.31 12.73
N ARG A 145 10.27 5.35 12.04
CA ARG A 145 8.86 5.65 11.75
C ARG A 145 8.72 6.03 10.29
N LEU A 146 8.17 5.09 9.50
CA LEU A 146 7.93 5.30 8.07
C LEU A 146 6.57 5.95 7.85
N LEU A 147 6.55 7.05 7.11
CA LEU A 147 5.30 7.68 6.66
C LEU A 147 4.59 6.77 5.67
N GLN A 148 3.30 6.49 5.91
CA GLN A 148 2.43 5.90 4.91
C GLN A 148 1.61 7.01 4.25
N LEU A 149 1.97 7.36 3.03
CA LEU A 149 1.35 8.44 2.25
C LEU A 149 0.77 7.97 0.93
N ALA A 150 1.38 6.99 0.26
CA ALA A 150 0.95 6.53 -1.05
C ALA A 150 -0.50 6.03 -1.04
N SER A 151 -1.26 6.32 -2.12
CA SER A 151 -2.60 5.75 -2.28
C SER A 151 -2.53 4.23 -2.41
N PRO A 152 -3.51 3.48 -1.87
CA PRO A 152 -3.56 2.02 -1.94
C PRO A 152 -3.48 1.45 -3.36
N GLY A 153 -3.81 2.25 -4.38
CA GLY A 153 -3.68 1.88 -5.78
C GLY A 153 -2.26 1.91 -6.34
N PHE A 154 -1.29 2.44 -5.59
CA PHE A 154 0.12 2.45 -5.97
C PHE A 154 0.92 1.43 -5.16
N ASP A 155 1.89 0.80 -5.81
CA ASP A 155 2.73 -0.24 -5.22
C ASP A 155 3.63 0.26 -4.08
N VAL A 156 4.01 1.54 -4.08
CA VAL A 156 4.70 2.20 -2.97
C VAL A 156 3.90 2.07 -1.66
N SER A 157 2.55 2.03 -1.71
CA SER A 157 1.73 1.80 -0.51
C SER A 157 2.03 0.45 0.16
N LEU A 158 2.40 -0.56 -0.64
CA LEU A 158 2.79 -1.87 -0.15
C LEU A 158 4.22 -1.88 0.41
N PHE A 159 5.12 -1.08 -0.15
CA PHE A 159 6.43 -0.83 0.44
C PHE A 159 6.28 -0.20 1.83
N GLU A 160 5.50 0.88 1.93
CA GLU A 160 5.24 1.61 3.18
C GLU A 160 4.57 0.74 4.26
N LEU A 161 3.79 -0.27 3.87
CA LEU A 161 3.17 -1.23 4.77
C LEU A 161 4.11 -2.40 5.13
N CYS A 162 4.65 -3.06 4.10
CA CYS A 162 5.34 -4.34 4.28
C CYS A 162 6.70 -4.18 4.93
N LEU A 163 7.42 -3.10 4.63
CA LEU A 163 8.74 -2.87 5.19
C LEU A 163 8.70 -2.75 6.73
N PRO A 164 7.92 -1.82 7.33
CA PRO A 164 7.85 -1.71 8.80
C PRO A 164 7.31 -2.96 9.47
N LEU A 165 6.26 -3.58 8.93
CA LEU A 165 5.68 -4.79 9.52
C LEU A 165 6.64 -5.98 9.50
N SER A 166 7.44 -6.11 8.43
CA SER A 166 8.41 -7.22 8.30
C SER A 166 9.66 -7.02 9.15
N LEU A 167 10.02 -5.78 9.47
CA LEU A 167 11.25 -5.44 10.17
C LEU A 167 11.01 -5.02 11.63
N GLY A 168 9.75 -4.84 12.04
CA GLY A 168 9.35 -4.60 13.43
C GLY A 168 9.52 -3.15 13.89
N PHE A 169 9.39 -2.17 12.99
CA PHE A 169 9.32 -0.75 13.35
C PHE A 169 7.96 -0.13 12.98
N ALA A 170 7.74 1.14 13.26
CA ALA A 170 6.42 1.75 13.12
C ALA A 170 6.13 2.24 11.70
N MET A 171 4.94 1.95 11.20
CA MET A 171 4.28 2.71 10.13
C MET A 171 3.42 3.80 10.77
N ALA A 172 3.49 5.02 10.26
CA ALA A 172 2.67 6.14 10.74
C ALA A 172 1.88 6.76 9.59
N THR A 173 0.61 7.04 9.81
CA THR A 173 -0.29 7.62 8.81
C THR A 173 -1.32 8.54 9.45
N ALA A 174 -1.96 9.35 8.63
CA ALA A 174 -3.15 10.14 8.98
C ALA A 174 -4.06 10.24 7.74
N PRO A 175 -5.29 10.76 7.86
CA PRO A 175 -6.12 11.10 6.70
C PRO A 175 -5.36 11.95 5.69
N LYS A 176 -5.58 11.70 4.40
CA LYS A 176 -4.78 12.28 3.32
C LYS A 176 -4.87 13.80 3.26
N ASP A 177 -6.04 14.35 3.52
CA ASP A 177 -6.30 15.79 3.60
C ASP A 177 -5.47 16.45 4.70
N ILE A 178 -5.39 15.82 5.87
CA ILE A 178 -4.55 16.30 7.00
C ILE A 178 -3.07 16.25 6.62
N LEU A 179 -2.60 15.14 6.03
CA LEU A 179 -1.19 15.00 5.62
C LEU A 179 -0.81 16.06 4.57
N LEU A 180 -1.69 16.35 3.61
CA LEU A 180 -1.39 17.25 2.50
C LEU A 180 -1.67 18.73 2.81
N THR A 181 -2.36 19.06 3.90
CA THR A 181 -2.58 20.45 4.32
C THR A 181 -1.28 21.10 4.82
N ASP A 182 -0.50 20.38 5.63
CA ASP A 182 0.83 20.79 6.06
C ASP A 182 1.68 19.53 6.30
N LEU A 183 2.43 19.16 5.27
CA LEU A 183 3.21 17.94 5.29
C LEU A 183 4.34 17.98 6.34
N GLU A 184 5.00 19.13 6.53
CA GLU A 184 6.06 19.29 7.53
C GLU A 184 5.50 19.22 8.96
N ALA A 185 4.33 19.82 9.23
CA ALA A 185 3.66 19.68 10.53
C ALA A 185 3.25 18.23 10.78
N ALA A 186 2.79 17.50 9.75
CA ALA A 186 2.48 16.08 9.85
C ALA A 186 3.73 15.24 10.20
N PHE A 187 4.89 15.51 9.57
CA PHE A 187 6.15 14.85 9.91
C PHE A 187 6.53 15.05 11.38
N ARG A 188 6.41 16.29 11.87
CA ARG A 188 6.68 16.61 13.30
C ARG A 188 5.71 15.88 14.24
N ALA A 189 4.40 15.99 13.97
CA ALA A 189 3.36 15.41 14.83
C ALA A 189 3.46 13.88 14.90
N LEU A 190 3.72 13.22 13.76
CA LEU A 190 3.86 11.77 13.65
C LEU A 190 5.28 11.28 13.99
N ARG A 191 6.24 12.18 14.23
CA ARG A 191 7.66 11.88 14.49
C ARG A 191 8.25 11.00 13.39
N ILE A 192 8.02 11.38 12.14
CA ILE A 192 8.50 10.63 10.98
C ILE A 192 10.02 10.72 10.91
N THR A 193 10.67 9.59 10.65
CA THR A 193 12.12 9.49 10.44
C THR A 193 12.47 9.00 9.04
N MET A 194 11.49 8.42 8.34
CA MET A 194 11.66 7.88 6.99
C MET A 194 10.42 8.17 6.15
N ALA A 195 10.60 8.55 4.89
CA ALA A 195 9.48 8.77 3.98
C ALA A 195 9.89 8.42 2.54
N ASP A 196 8.92 7.88 1.78
CA ASP A 196 8.97 7.82 0.32
C ASP A 196 7.97 8.84 -0.22
N LEU A 197 8.45 9.86 -0.90
CA LEU A 197 7.63 10.94 -1.43
C LEU A 197 7.76 11.02 -2.96
N PRO A 198 6.65 11.18 -3.69
CA PRO A 198 6.72 11.63 -5.07
C PRO A 198 7.55 12.91 -5.20
N ALA A 199 8.28 13.08 -6.30
CA ALA A 199 9.17 14.21 -6.51
C ALA A 199 8.51 15.58 -6.24
N ALA A 200 7.23 15.74 -6.63
CA ALA A 200 6.47 16.96 -6.38
C ALA A 200 6.24 17.25 -4.89
N LEU A 201 6.06 16.21 -4.05
CA LEU A 201 5.90 16.37 -2.61
C LEU A 201 7.25 16.50 -1.90
N ALA A 202 8.28 15.82 -2.36
CA ALA A 202 9.65 15.99 -1.87
C ALA A 202 10.12 17.44 -2.01
N ALA A 203 9.66 18.13 -3.06
CA ALA A 203 9.92 19.54 -3.28
C ALA A 203 9.19 20.50 -2.30
N LEU A 204 8.27 20.02 -1.47
CA LEU A 204 7.54 20.83 -0.50
C LEU A 204 8.08 20.70 0.93
N VAL A 205 9.07 19.85 1.16
CA VAL A 205 9.63 19.62 2.48
C VAL A 205 11.09 20.04 2.54
N HIS A 206 11.47 20.68 3.64
CA HIS A 206 12.83 21.16 3.89
C HIS A 206 13.43 20.45 5.11
N PRO A 207 14.67 19.91 5.01
CA PRO A 207 15.24 19.13 6.11
C PRO A 207 15.33 19.89 7.42
N GLU A 208 15.54 21.23 7.41
CA GLU A 208 15.61 22.08 8.59
C GLU A 208 14.29 22.22 9.33
N HIS A 209 13.14 21.95 8.68
CA HIS A 209 11.80 22.05 9.29
C HIS A 209 11.32 20.71 9.86
N LEU A 210 12.05 19.61 9.61
CA LEU A 210 11.64 18.25 9.95
C LEU A 210 12.35 17.72 11.20
N PRO A 211 11.80 16.68 11.85
CA PRO A 211 12.57 15.91 12.84
C PRO A 211 13.83 15.34 12.18
N PRO A 212 14.81 14.86 12.96
CA PRO A 212 15.95 14.16 12.40
C PRO A 212 15.50 12.98 11.53
N MET A 213 15.82 13.05 10.22
CA MET A 213 15.44 12.05 9.23
C MET A 213 16.56 11.02 9.05
N GLU A 214 16.17 9.74 8.99
CA GLU A 214 17.08 8.67 8.62
C GLU A 214 17.31 8.67 7.10
N TRP A 215 16.25 8.88 6.33
CA TRP A 215 16.30 9.09 4.88
C TRP A 215 14.99 9.67 4.33
N LEU A 216 15.12 10.33 3.19
CA LEU A 216 14.03 10.67 2.28
C LEU A 216 14.24 9.88 0.99
N MET A 217 13.29 9.04 0.61
CA MET A 217 13.26 8.40 -0.70
C MET A 217 12.37 9.22 -1.63
N SER A 218 12.76 9.31 -2.90
CA SER A 218 11.92 9.95 -3.92
C SER A 218 12.10 9.24 -5.25
N GLY A 219 11.01 9.11 -5.99
CA GLY A 219 11.01 8.44 -7.28
C GLY A 219 9.69 8.63 -8.03
N GLY A 220 9.55 7.86 -9.12
CA GLY A 220 8.37 7.92 -10.00
C GLY A 220 8.40 9.07 -11.00
N ASP A 221 9.21 10.10 -10.77
CA ASP A 221 9.47 11.23 -11.67
C ASP A 221 10.86 11.80 -11.38
N MET A 222 11.28 12.80 -12.18
CA MET A 222 12.56 13.48 -12.01
C MET A 222 12.57 14.29 -10.72
N VAL A 223 13.56 14.04 -9.87
CA VAL A 223 13.75 14.76 -8.61
C VAL A 223 14.33 16.15 -8.90
N ASP A 224 13.75 17.19 -8.27
CA ASP A 224 14.19 18.58 -8.40
C ASP A 224 15.63 18.76 -7.89
N GLU A 225 16.43 19.57 -8.59
CA GLU A 225 17.83 19.85 -8.23
C GLU A 225 17.96 20.46 -6.82
N ARG A 226 16.96 21.22 -6.36
CA ARG A 226 16.94 21.76 -5.01
C ARG A 226 16.84 20.64 -3.98
N VAL A 227 15.96 19.67 -4.21
CA VAL A 227 15.82 18.50 -3.34
C VAL A 227 17.13 17.71 -3.27
N VAL A 228 17.79 17.50 -4.42
CA VAL A 228 19.10 16.84 -4.47
C VAL A 228 20.13 17.62 -3.66
N ARG A 229 20.13 18.94 -3.74
CA ARG A 229 21.08 19.81 -3.03
C ARG A 229 20.85 19.81 -1.51
N GLU A 230 19.60 19.92 -1.07
CA GLU A 230 19.22 20.01 0.36
C GLU A 230 19.29 18.65 1.06
N TRP A 231 18.89 17.58 0.38
CA TRP A 231 18.81 16.24 0.95
C TRP A 231 19.98 15.31 0.60
N GLY A 232 20.76 15.64 -0.44
CA GLY A 232 21.91 14.86 -0.88
C GLY A 232 23.20 15.12 -0.09
N THR A 233 23.16 16.07 0.87
CA THR A 233 24.35 16.47 1.66
C THR A 233 24.21 15.94 3.10
N PRO A 234 25.23 15.27 3.67
CA PRO A 234 25.19 14.82 5.05
C PRO A 234 24.86 15.96 6.04
N PRO A 235 24.08 15.70 7.14
CA PRO A 235 23.67 14.38 7.62
C PRO A 235 22.42 13.80 6.93
N GLN A 236 21.79 14.55 6.01
CA GLN A 236 20.61 14.10 5.28
C GLN A 236 20.97 12.94 4.34
N LYS A 237 19.97 12.13 4.02
CA LYS A 237 20.11 11.04 3.05
C LYS A 237 18.94 11.09 2.07
N LEU A 238 19.24 11.50 0.85
CA LEU A 238 18.33 11.30 -0.28
C LEU A 238 18.59 9.92 -0.89
N ILE A 239 17.52 9.20 -1.17
CA ILE A 239 17.56 7.95 -1.92
C ILE A 239 16.71 8.15 -3.17
N ASN A 240 17.32 8.09 -4.33
CA ASN A 240 16.59 8.12 -5.60
C ASN A 240 16.10 6.71 -5.93
N ALA A 241 14.78 6.50 -6.03
CA ALA A 241 14.18 5.21 -6.29
C ALA A 241 13.61 5.15 -7.71
N TYR A 242 13.85 4.05 -8.39
CA TYR A 242 13.22 3.76 -9.68
C TYR A 242 12.75 2.31 -9.72
N GLY A 243 11.54 2.11 -10.22
CA GLY A 243 11.00 0.79 -10.52
C GLY A 243 9.60 0.88 -11.13
N PRO A 244 9.33 0.14 -12.22
CA PRO A 244 7.98 -0.06 -12.70
C PRO A 244 7.24 -1.04 -11.78
N THR A 245 5.94 -0.95 -11.70
CA THR A 245 5.09 -1.83 -10.87
C THR A 245 5.30 -3.31 -11.21
N GLU A 246 5.57 -3.64 -12.48
CA GLU A 246 5.91 -4.98 -12.95
C GLU A 246 7.22 -5.53 -12.36
N GLY A 247 8.10 -4.65 -11.91
CA GLY A 247 9.37 -4.98 -11.25
C GLY A 247 9.26 -5.21 -9.75
N THR A 248 8.07 -5.18 -9.19
CA THR A 248 7.79 -5.31 -7.75
C THR A 248 8.31 -4.12 -6.95
N ILE A 249 7.69 -2.95 -7.19
CA ILE A 249 7.81 -1.68 -6.46
C ILE A 249 9.10 -0.93 -6.83
N GLY A 250 10.27 -1.39 -6.42
CA GLY A 250 11.54 -0.69 -6.66
C GLY A 250 12.62 -1.64 -7.14
N ASN A 251 13.30 -1.27 -8.24
CA ASN A 251 14.35 -2.07 -8.85
C ASN A 251 15.75 -1.50 -8.59
N THR A 252 15.87 -0.19 -8.48
CA THR A 252 17.14 0.49 -8.21
C THR A 252 16.98 1.56 -7.15
N LEU A 253 17.96 1.66 -6.27
CA LEU A 253 18.11 2.72 -5.27
C LEU A 253 19.51 3.33 -5.45
N GLY A 254 19.59 4.65 -5.56
CA GLY A 254 20.84 5.40 -5.78
C GLY A 254 20.93 6.64 -4.92
#